data_89a099d6ff5b2eaaedf0de752c2d66b9
#
_entry.id   89a099d6ff5b2eaaedf0de752c2d66b9
#
_cell.length_a   1.000
_cell.length_b   1.000
_cell.length_c   1.000
_cell.angle_alpha   90.00
_cell.angle_beta   90.00
_cell.angle_gamma   90.00
#
_symmetry.space_group_name_H-M   'P 1'
#
loop_
_entity.id
_entity.type
_entity.pdbx_description
1 polymer ?
#
loop_
_entity_poly.entity_id
_entity_poly.type
_entity_poly.pdbx_seq_one_letter_code
_entity_poly.pdbx_strand_id
1 'polypeptide(L)'
;DDGEPQGTAGIPVFDVLRKRNLTDVCIVVTRYFGGILLGGGGLVRAYSHCASITCDSAEIMNMCHCTRINISVDYSVYGKISYIIPRYEVITVSSDFGDKINLELLVTDESRENLCKELVNISNGNITIEYKEELFEDFSSVKK
;
A
#
# COMPACT_ATOMS: atom_id res chain seq x y z
N ASP A 1 -16.04 7.04 24.78
CA ASP A 1 -16.76 8.29 24.41
C ASP A 1 -16.36 9.50 25.28
N ASP A 2 -15.49 9.29 26.28
CA ASP A 2 -14.86 10.34 27.10
C ASP A 2 -15.85 11.44 27.61
N GLY A 3 -16.95 11.00 28.23
CA GLY A 3 -17.99 11.89 28.75
C GLY A 3 -19.11 12.26 27.77
N GLU A 4 -18.97 11.94 26.48
CA GLU A 4 -20.09 12.06 25.53
C GLU A 4 -21.12 10.94 25.75
N PRO A 5 -22.36 11.11 25.31
CA PRO A 5 -23.37 10.06 25.36
C PRO A 5 -22.86 8.78 24.66
N GLN A 6 -23.20 7.63 25.23
CA GLN A 6 -22.72 6.34 24.76
C GLN A 6 -22.94 6.14 23.25
N GLY A 7 -21.88 5.77 22.52
CA GLY A 7 -21.92 5.47 21.10
C GLY A 7 -21.93 6.67 20.16
N THR A 8 -21.77 7.91 20.68
CA THR A 8 -21.85 9.12 19.87
C THR A 8 -20.51 9.70 19.43
N ALA A 9 -19.41 9.23 19.97
CA ALA A 9 -18.06 9.73 19.68
C ALA A 9 -17.13 8.61 19.21
N GLY A 10 -16.73 7.69 20.07
CA GLY A 10 -15.72 6.66 19.75
C GLY A 10 -16.14 5.72 18.62
N ILE A 11 -17.37 5.22 18.66
CA ILE A 11 -17.89 4.33 17.59
C ILE A 11 -17.92 5.02 16.24
N PRO A 12 -18.47 6.23 16.06
CA PRO A 12 -18.43 6.96 14.79
C PRO A 12 -17.03 7.19 14.23
N VAL A 13 -16.04 7.50 15.07
CA VAL A 13 -14.64 7.66 14.65
C VAL A 13 -14.06 6.32 14.20
N PHE A 14 -14.26 5.27 14.98
CA PHE A 14 -13.77 3.93 14.66
C PHE A 14 -14.41 3.38 13.36
N ASP A 15 -15.69 3.63 13.14
CA ASP A 15 -16.40 3.21 11.91
C ASP A 15 -15.80 3.83 10.64
N VAL A 16 -15.27 5.05 10.72
CA VAL A 16 -14.57 5.68 9.58
C VAL A 16 -13.32 4.89 9.23
N LEU A 17 -12.50 4.54 10.23
CA LEU A 17 -11.29 3.74 10.02
C LEU A 17 -11.61 2.37 9.44
N ARG A 18 -12.60 1.70 10.02
CA ARG A 18 -13.04 0.36 9.59
C ARG A 18 -13.54 0.38 8.14
N LYS A 19 -14.37 1.35 7.76
CA LYS A 19 -14.90 1.48 6.38
C LYS A 19 -13.81 1.76 5.35
N ARG A 20 -12.72 2.38 5.77
CA ARG A 20 -11.55 2.69 4.92
C ARG A 20 -10.48 1.59 4.96
N ASN A 21 -10.71 0.50 5.70
CA ASN A 21 -9.75 -0.59 5.92
C ASN A 21 -8.39 -0.10 6.44
N LEU A 22 -8.38 0.94 7.28
CA LEU A 22 -7.16 1.47 7.89
C LEU A 22 -6.80 0.66 9.14
N THR A 23 -5.54 0.26 9.24
CA THR A 23 -4.93 -0.42 10.38
C THR A 23 -3.71 0.37 10.86
N ASP A 24 -3.22 0.06 12.05
CA ASP A 24 -2.02 0.67 12.62
C ASP A 24 -2.09 2.21 12.70
N VAL A 25 -3.29 2.75 12.96
CA VAL A 25 -3.57 4.19 13.07
C VAL A 25 -4.25 4.52 14.38
N CYS A 26 -4.02 5.75 14.85
CA CYS A 26 -4.73 6.33 15.98
C CYS A 26 -5.28 7.70 15.56
N ILE A 27 -6.59 7.92 15.78
CA ILE A 27 -7.23 9.23 15.59
C ILE A 27 -7.66 9.75 16.95
N VAL A 28 -7.26 10.98 17.26
CA VAL A 28 -7.72 11.73 18.44
C VAL A 28 -8.58 12.88 17.96
N VAL A 29 -9.84 12.93 18.42
CA VAL A 29 -10.76 14.03 18.15
C VAL A 29 -11.04 14.80 19.43
N THR A 30 -10.73 16.08 19.42
CA THR A 30 -10.98 16.98 20.56
C THR A 30 -12.17 17.87 20.27
N ARG A 31 -13.13 17.90 21.19
CA ARG A 31 -14.29 18.78 21.11
C ARG A 31 -14.25 19.84 22.20
N TYR A 32 -14.51 21.07 21.82
CA TYR A 32 -14.78 22.16 22.73
C TYR A 32 -16.28 22.45 22.78
N PHE A 33 -16.87 22.35 23.96
CA PHE A 33 -18.30 22.63 24.11
C PHE A 33 -18.58 24.14 24.00
N GLY A 34 -19.27 24.55 22.94
CA GLY A 34 -19.60 25.95 22.65
C GLY A 34 -20.92 26.44 23.23
N GLY A 35 -21.53 25.74 24.18
CA GLY A 35 -22.80 26.13 24.83
C GLY A 35 -24.06 25.68 24.06
N ILE A 36 -23.94 25.04 22.89
CA ILE A 36 -25.06 24.55 22.09
C ILE A 36 -25.06 23.03 22.10
N LEU A 37 -26.20 22.43 22.45
CA LEU A 37 -26.39 20.97 22.42
C LEU A 37 -26.63 20.49 20.99
N LEU A 38 -25.77 19.61 20.49
CA LEU A 38 -25.89 19.02 19.14
C LEU A 38 -26.92 17.88 19.05
N GLY A 39 -27.24 17.28 20.22
CA GLY A 39 -27.98 16.02 20.29
C GLY A 39 -27.18 14.81 19.78
N GLY A 40 -27.63 13.59 20.07
CA GLY A 40 -26.88 12.36 19.72
C GLY A 40 -26.56 12.23 18.24
N GLY A 41 -27.53 12.46 17.37
CA GLY A 41 -27.30 12.41 15.92
C GLY A 41 -26.38 13.51 15.38
N GLY A 42 -26.37 14.68 16.02
CA GLY A 42 -25.43 15.76 15.70
C GLY A 42 -24.00 15.42 16.10
N LEU A 43 -23.82 14.80 17.27
CA LEU A 43 -22.52 14.33 17.76
C LEU A 43 -21.96 13.26 16.81
N VAL A 44 -22.73 12.23 16.48
CA VAL A 44 -22.31 11.17 15.56
C VAL A 44 -21.82 11.77 14.25
N ARG A 45 -22.56 12.71 13.65
CA ARG A 45 -22.16 13.38 12.41
C ARG A 45 -20.88 14.20 12.56
N ALA A 46 -20.75 14.95 13.65
CA ALA A 46 -19.57 15.79 13.91
C ALA A 46 -18.30 14.95 14.08
N TYR A 47 -18.36 13.89 14.90
CA TYR A 47 -17.22 13.02 15.13
C TYR A 47 -16.82 12.21 13.89
N SER A 48 -17.79 11.62 13.17
CA SER A 48 -17.51 10.88 11.93
C SER A 48 -16.98 11.79 10.81
N HIS A 49 -17.50 13.01 10.70
CA HIS A 49 -17.03 13.99 9.71
C HIS A 49 -15.59 14.41 10.01
N CYS A 50 -15.28 14.74 11.28
CA CYS A 50 -13.94 15.11 11.70
C CYS A 50 -12.92 13.98 11.40
N ALA A 51 -13.26 12.73 11.74
CA ALA A 51 -12.42 11.58 11.42
C ALA A 51 -12.24 11.41 9.90
N SER A 52 -13.31 11.60 9.12
CA SER A 52 -13.24 11.47 7.65
C SER A 52 -12.30 12.48 7.02
N ILE A 53 -12.43 13.77 7.34
CA ILE A 53 -11.56 14.81 6.79
C ILE A 53 -10.11 14.66 7.24
N THR A 54 -9.88 14.13 8.45
CA THR A 54 -8.54 13.80 8.94
C THR A 54 -7.90 12.70 8.09
N CYS A 55 -8.63 11.62 7.80
CA CYS A 55 -8.15 10.56 6.91
C CYS A 55 -7.93 11.08 5.47
N ASP A 56 -8.77 11.98 4.97
CA ASP A 56 -8.63 12.54 3.62
C ASP A 56 -7.39 13.43 3.48
N SER A 57 -6.93 14.03 4.56
CA SER A 57 -5.73 14.87 4.60
C SER A 57 -4.45 14.12 4.97
N ALA A 58 -4.56 12.86 5.40
CA ALA A 58 -3.42 12.04 5.76
C ALA A 58 -2.80 11.36 4.53
N GLU A 59 -1.49 11.18 4.56
CA GLU A 59 -0.79 10.31 3.64
C GLU A 59 -0.93 8.85 4.13
N ILE A 60 -1.63 8.03 3.35
CA ILE A 60 -1.92 6.64 3.70
C ILE A 60 -0.99 5.73 2.93
N MET A 61 -0.22 4.92 3.64
CA MET A 61 0.66 3.90 3.05
C MET A 61 -0.11 2.60 2.80
N ASN A 62 0.21 1.92 1.71
CA ASN A 62 -0.29 0.59 1.39
C ASN A 62 0.82 -0.44 1.63
N MET A 63 1.00 -0.84 2.88
CA MET A 63 2.04 -1.79 3.27
C MET A 63 1.68 -3.20 2.81
N CYS A 64 2.45 -3.73 1.86
CA CYS A 64 2.30 -5.08 1.33
C CYS A 64 3.48 -5.96 1.75
N HIS A 65 3.20 -7.21 2.06
CA HIS A 65 4.24 -8.23 2.17
C HIS A 65 4.78 -8.53 0.77
N CYS A 66 6.10 -8.51 0.63
CA CYS A 66 6.77 -8.66 -0.66
C CYS A 66 8.09 -9.40 -0.52
N THR A 67 8.57 -9.92 -1.62
CA THR A 67 9.90 -10.55 -1.73
C THR A 67 10.81 -9.66 -2.56
N ARG A 68 12.02 -9.44 -2.08
CA ARG A 68 13.10 -8.85 -2.86
C ARG A 68 13.67 -9.90 -3.79
N ILE A 69 13.73 -9.61 -5.07
CA ILE A 69 14.35 -10.48 -6.08
C ILE A 69 15.37 -9.70 -6.91
N ASN A 70 16.46 -10.36 -7.27
CA ASN A 70 17.40 -9.87 -8.27
C ASN A 70 17.20 -10.64 -9.55
N ILE A 71 17.08 -9.95 -10.66
CA ILE A 71 17.05 -10.57 -11.99
C ILE A 71 18.22 -10.11 -12.83
N SER A 72 18.83 -11.06 -13.57
CA SER A 72 19.91 -10.79 -14.51
C SER A 72 19.53 -11.26 -15.90
N VAL A 73 19.59 -10.35 -16.88
CA VAL A 73 19.14 -10.58 -18.25
C VAL A 73 20.06 -9.94 -19.28
N ASP A 74 20.03 -10.48 -20.49
CA ASP A 74 20.70 -9.87 -21.64
C ASP A 74 19.92 -8.68 -22.20
N TYR A 75 20.61 -7.73 -22.81
CA TYR A 75 20.01 -6.52 -23.42
C TYR A 75 18.92 -6.85 -24.45
N SER A 76 19.04 -7.96 -25.18
CA SER A 76 18.06 -8.40 -26.17
C SER A 76 16.67 -8.71 -25.59
N VAL A 77 16.60 -9.07 -24.32
CA VAL A 77 15.36 -9.44 -23.61
C VAL A 77 14.81 -8.28 -22.77
N TYR A 78 15.67 -7.36 -22.35
CA TYR A 78 15.33 -6.27 -21.44
C TYR A 78 14.12 -5.43 -21.88
N GLY A 79 14.02 -5.09 -23.18
CA GLY A 79 12.91 -4.32 -23.70
C GLY A 79 11.54 -4.98 -23.48
N LYS A 80 11.48 -6.31 -23.54
CA LYS A 80 10.26 -7.07 -23.24
C LYS A 80 9.97 -7.09 -21.75
N ILE A 81 11.00 -7.28 -20.94
CA ILE A 81 10.89 -7.32 -19.46
C ILE A 81 10.42 -5.98 -18.92
N SER A 82 11.00 -4.87 -19.38
CA SER A 82 10.61 -3.51 -18.94
C SER A 82 9.16 -3.17 -19.30
N TYR A 83 8.59 -3.80 -20.33
CA TYR A 83 7.18 -3.66 -20.70
C TYR A 83 6.26 -4.48 -19.78
N ILE A 84 6.75 -5.59 -19.22
CA ILE A 84 5.94 -6.50 -18.40
C ILE A 84 5.93 -6.10 -16.93
N ILE A 85 7.07 -5.70 -16.39
CA ILE A 85 7.20 -5.32 -14.96
C ILE A 85 6.07 -4.39 -14.52
N PRO A 86 5.72 -3.29 -15.24
CA PRO A 86 4.66 -2.37 -14.81
C PRO A 86 3.24 -2.96 -14.82
N ARG A 87 3.04 -4.17 -15.33
CA ARG A 87 1.74 -4.86 -15.33
C ARG A 87 1.46 -5.61 -14.03
N TYR A 88 2.47 -5.70 -13.17
CA TYR A 88 2.42 -6.35 -11.87
C TYR A 88 2.65 -5.35 -10.76
N GLU A 89 2.29 -5.70 -9.55
CA GLU A 89 2.60 -4.90 -8.35
C GLU A 89 4.08 -5.10 -7.99
N VAL A 90 4.93 -4.28 -8.58
CA VAL A 90 6.39 -4.35 -8.47
C VAL A 90 6.98 -2.97 -8.28
N ILE A 91 7.93 -2.86 -7.36
CA ILE A 91 8.79 -1.69 -7.21
C ILE A 91 10.18 -2.04 -7.75
N THR A 92 10.67 -1.26 -8.69
CA THR A 92 12.08 -1.35 -9.11
C THR A 92 12.93 -0.54 -8.15
N VAL A 93 13.76 -1.23 -7.37
CA VAL A 93 14.65 -0.61 -6.37
C VAL A 93 15.89 -0.04 -7.05
N SER A 94 16.52 -0.85 -7.91
CA SER A 94 17.72 -0.45 -8.64
C SER A 94 17.81 -1.14 -10.00
N SER A 95 18.57 -0.51 -10.90
CA SER A 95 18.88 -1.05 -12.22
C SER A 95 20.35 -0.79 -12.52
N ASP A 96 21.10 -1.85 -12.80
CA ASP A 96 22.51 -1.77 -13.18
C ASP A 96 22.69 -2.29 -14.62
N PHE A 97 23.37 -1.49 -15.44
CA PHE A 97 23.58 -1.72 -16.88
C PHE A 97 25.07 -1.98 -17.14
N GLY A 98 25.52 -3.21 -16.85
CA GLY A 98 26.86 -3.70 -17.12
C GLY A 98 26.93 -4.64 -18.33
N ASP A 99 27.68 -5.72 -18.24
CA ASP A 99 27.74 -6.78 -19.27
C ASP A 99 26.35 -7.43 -19.44
N LYS A 100 25.61 -7.54 -18.37
CA LYS A 100 24.19 -7.87 -18.32
C LYS A 100 23.44 -6.78 -17.59
N ILE A 101 22.14 -6.79 -17.74
CA ILE A 101 21.24 -5.89 -16.99
C ILE A 101 20.82 -6.62 -15.72
N ASN A 102 21.10 -6.00 -14.59
CA ASN A 102 20.68 -6.49 -13.29
C ASN A 102 19.63 -5.55 -12.72
N LEU A 103 18.47 -6.10 -12.37
CA LEU A 103 17.39 -5.35 -11.74
C LEU A 103 17.11 -5.91 -10.36
N GLU A 104 16.98 -5.01 -9.40
CA GLU A 104 16.52 -5.33 -8.05
C GLU A 104 15.06 -4.90 -7.92
N LEU A 105 14.19 -5.86 -7.64
CA LEU A 105 12.75 -5.68 -7.62
C LEU A 105 12.17 -6.10 -6.26
N LEU A 106 11.17 -5.35 -5.79
CA LEU A 106 10.26 -5.81 -4.73
C LEU A 106 8.95 -6.23 -5.39
N VAL A 107 8.54 -7.45 -5.14
CA VAL A 107 7.36 -8.05 -5.78
C VAL A 107 6.40 -8.53 -4.69
N THR A 108 5.13 -8.12 -4.76
CA THR A 108 4.12 -8.59 -3.82
C THR A 108 3.92 -10.10 -3.95
N ASP A 109 3.52 -10.76 -2.86
CA ASP A 109 3.27 -12.21 -2.86
C ASP A 109 2.25 -12.63 -3.91
N GLU A 110 1.23 -11.80 -4.14
CA GLU A 110 0.19 -12.04 -5.14
C GLU A 110 0.74 -12.03 -6.57
N SER A 111 1.68 -11.14 -6.85
CA SER A 111 2.26 -10.95 -8.19
C SER A 111 3.44 -11.87 -8.48
N ARG A 112 4.14 -12.34 -7.44
CA ARG A 112 5.45 -13.02 -7.54
C ARG A 112 5.43 -14.22 -8.49
N GLU A 113 4.50 -15.15 -8.28
CA GLU A 113 4.48 -16.41 -9.05
C GLU A 113 4.20 -16.15 -10.54
N ASN A 114 3.22 -15.30 -10.82
CA ASN A 114 2.82 -14.99 -12.18
C ASN A 114 3.90 -14.18 -12.93
N LEU A 115 4.49 -13.19 -12.26
CA LEU A 115 5.59 -12.41 -12.83
C LEU A 115 6.79 -13.31 -13.16
N CYS A 116 7.25 -14.15 -12.23
CA CYS A 116 8.40 -15.02 -12.46
C CYS A 116 8.15 -15.99 -13.61
N LYS A 117 6.95 -16.57 -13.71
CA LYS A 117 6.58 -17.43 -14.85
C LYS A 117 6.64 -16.67 -16.17
N GLU A 118 6.10 -15.46 -16.23
CA GLU A 118 6.09 -14.65 -17.45
C GLU A 118 7.52 -14.22 -17.85
N LEU A 119 8.35 -13.83 -16.87
CA LEU A 119 9.76 -13.49 -17.11
C LEU A 119 10.56 -14.65 -17.70
N VAL A 120 10.41 -15.86 -17.15
CA VAL A 120 11.05 -17.08 -17.67
C VAL A 120 10.57 -17.38 -19.10
N ASN A 121 9.27 -17.30 -19.36
CA ASN A 121 8.71 -17.56 -20.68
C ASN A 121 9.25 -16.60 -21.74
N ILE A 122 9.29 -15.30 -21.46
CA ILE A 122 9.73 -14.28 -22.42
C ILE A 122 11.22 -14.33 -22.71
N SER A 123 12.00 -14.70 -21.69
CA SER A 123 13.45 -14.89 -21.83
C SER A 123 13.82 -16.23 -22.46
N ASN A 124 12.84 -17.11 -22.75
CA ASN A 124 13.07 -18.50 -23.13
C ASN A 124 14.01 -19.22 -22.14
N GLY A 125 13.87 -18.92 -20.85
CA GLY A 125 14.73 -19.45 -19.79
C GLY A 125 16.08 -18.75 -19.63
N ASN A 126 16.44 -17.78 -20.47
CA ASN A 126 17.69 -17.03 -20.38
C ASN A 126 17.59 -15.86 -19.38
N ILE A 127 17.21 -16.16 -18.17
CA ILE A 127 17.10 -15.22 -17.04
C ILE A 127 17.59 -15.91 -15.76
N THR A 128 18.32 -15.18 -14.95
CA THR A 128 18.64 -15.61 -13.60
C THR A 128 17.73 -14.84 -12.63
N ILE A 129 17.02 -15.54 -11.76
CA ILE A 129 16.19 -14.96 -10.70
C ILE A 129 16.71 -15.44 -9.37
N GLU A 130 17.19 -14.52 -8.55
CA GLU A 130 17.63 -14.79 -7.18
C GLU A 130 16.60 -14.21 -6.20
N TYR A 131 16.10 -15.05 -5.31
CA TYR A 131 15.23 -14.63 -4.21
C TYR A 131 16.11 -14.21 -3.02
N LYS A 132 15.77 -13.04 -2.46
CA LYS A 132 16.45 -12.48 -1.29
C LYS A 132 15.52 -12.54 -0.07
N GLU A 133 15.47 -11.48 0.73
CA GLU A 133 14.61 -11.39 1.92
C GLU A 133 13.14 -11.11 1.58
N GLU A 134 12.28 -11.50 2.52
CA GLU A 134 10.88 -11.09 2.57
C GLU A 134 10.73 -9.92 3.54
N LEU A 135 9.93 -8.93 3.18
CA LEU A 135 9.75 -7.70 3.96
C LEU A 135 8.38 -7.07 3.69
N PHE A 136 8.04 -6.06 4.47
CA PHE A 136 6.90 -5.18 4.18
C PHE A 136 7.41 -3.89 3.57
N GLU A 137 6.77 -3.44 2.48
CA GLU A 137 7.11 -2.18 1.81
C GLU A 137 5.84 -1.45 1.37
N ASP A 138 5.93 -0.13 1.19
CA ASP A 138 4.82 0.71 0.76
C ASP A 138 4.64 0.66 -0.76
N PHE A 139 3.54 0.07 -1.20
CA PHE A 139 3.15 -0.02 -2.61
C PHE A 139 2.12 1.04 -3.02
N SER A 140 1.90 2.10 -2.25
CA SER A 140 0.92 3.15 -2.56
C SER A 140 1.20 3.87 -3.89
N SER A 141 2.47 3.94 -4.31
CA SER A 141 2.89 4.53 -5.59
C SER A 141 2.69 3.62 -6.80
N VAL A 142 2.48 2.31 -6.59
CA VAL A 142 2.29 1.33 -7.66
C VAL A 142 0.82 1.33 -8.08
N LYS A 143 0.55 1.73 -9.33
CA LYS A 143 -0.81 1.73 -9.87
C LYS A 143 -1.25 0.30 -10.18
N LYS A 144 -2.47 -0.02 -9.73
CA LYS A 144 -3.18 -1.25 -10.15
C LYS A 144 -3.68 -1.13 -11.58
#